data_9cb1dd20684e2f91a6b8852be5934a54
#
_entry.id   9cb1dd20684e2f91a6b8852be5934a54
#
_cell.length_a   1.000
_cell.length_b   1.000
_cell.length_c   1.000
_cell.angle_alpha   90.00
_cell.angle_beta   90.00
_cell.angle_gamma   90.00
#
_symmetry.space_group_name_H-M   'P 1'
#
loop_
_entity.id
_entity.type
_entity.pdbx_description
1 polymer ?
#
loop_
_entity_poly.entity_id
_entity_poly.type
_entity_poly.pdbx_seq_one_letter_code
_entity_poly.pdbx_strand_id
1 'polypeptide(L)'
;MGRQCVESGGCMSQQFYTMKELPVSERPYEKAKEQGAAALSDAELLAVLLKTGTHEKNSLELAREVLTLHPVHKGLMGLYYLTDKQLKKVCGIGEVKAIQLQCMAELSKRLARQRKPGRERFDSPEFIANYFMEEMRTLETEQTRVLYLDNRCRLIHCERIFSGSVAACVLHPREVLKKALQYDASCFVLIHNHPSGDPTPSQSDLDATMRMKKAGEMIGISLLDHLILGDYQYVSLKERGHI
;
A
#
# COMPACT_ATOMS: atom_id res chain seq x y z
N MET A 1 -21.85 -23.82 62.98
CA MET A 1 -20.67 -23.35 62.21
C MET A 1 -20.92 -23.64 60.77
N GLY A 2 -21.48 -22.66 60.07
CA GLY A 2 -21.82 -22.75 58.64
C GLY A 2 -20.61 -22.48 57.78
N ARG A 3 -20.36 -23.34 56.80
CA ARG A 3 -19.43 -23.08 55.70
C ARG A 3 -20.20 -22.44 54.57
N GLN A 4 -19.92 -21.17 54.28
CA GLN A 4 -20.37 -20.51 53.06
C GLN A 4 -19.61 -21.09 51.87
N CYS A 5 -20.37 -21.63 50.94
CA CYS A 5 -19.87 -21.94 49.59
C CYS A 5 -19.79 -20.63 48.80
N VAL A 6 -18.57 -20.26 48.41
CA VAL A 6 -18.31 -19.17 47.47
C VAL A 6 -18.66 -19.70 46.09
N GLU A 7 -19.70 -19.12 45.46
CA GLU A 7 -20.03 -19.36 44.05
C GLU A 7 -18.92 -18.80 43.14
N SER A 8 -18.21 -19.69 42.48
CA SER A 8 -17.25 -19.40 41.48
C SER A 8 -17.97 -18.87 40.22
N GLY A 9 -17.56 -17.66 39.80
CA GLY A 9 -18.09 -16.96 38.65
C GLY A 9 -18.11 -17.82 37.37
N GLY A 10 -19.27 -17.87 36.73
CA GLY A 10 -19.50 -18.59 35.51
C GLY A 10 -18.63 -18.06 34.40
N CYS A 11 -17.75 -18.89 33.87
CA CYS A 11 -17.10 -18.73 32.60
C CYS A 11 -18.22 -18.77 31.54
N MET A 12 -18.54 -17.63 30.92
CA MET A 12 -19.39 -17.59 29.75
C MET A 12 -18.72 -18.41 28.66
N SER A 13 -19.20 -19.62 28.41
CA SER A 13 -18.84 -20.41 27.25
C SER A 13 -19.25 -19.61 26.02
N GLN A 14 -18.26 -19.07 25.28
CA GLN A 14 -18.51 -18.49 23.97
C GLN A 14 -19.14 -19.56 23.10
N GLN A 15 -20.39 -19.39 22.78
CA GLN A 15 -21.12 -20.27 21.85
C GLN A 15 -20.53 -20.04 20.47
N PHE A 16 -19.84 -21.03 19.92
CA PHE A 16 -19.30 -20.99 18.56
C PHE A 16 -20.43 -21.25 17.57
N TYR A 17 -20.78 -20.22 16.81
CA TYR A 17 -21.77 -20.33 15.75
C TYR A 17 -21.09 -20.74 14.44
N THR A 18 -21.59 -21.81 13.83
CA THR A 18 -21.20 -22.15 12.46
C THR A 18 -21.83 -21.16 11.47
N MET A 19 -21.21 -21.00 10.28
CA MET A 19 -21.78 -20.12 9.24
C MET A 19 -23.22 -20.50 8.84
N LYS A 20 -23.62 -21.78 9.03
CA LYS A 20 -24.98 -22.27 8.74
C LYS A 20 -26.02 -21.84 9.78
N GLU A 21 -25.60 -21.47 10.97
CA GLU A 21 -26.48 -21.00 12.05
C GLU A 21 -26.77 -19.50 11.94
N LEU A 22 -26.02 -18.76 11.13
CA LEU A 22 -26.33 -17.37 10.80
C LEU A 22 -27.57 -17.30 9.89
N PRO A 23 -28.42 -16.26 10.01
CA PRO A 23 -29.44 -15.95 9.04
C PRO A 23 -28.86 -15.91 7.62
N VAL A 24 -29.60 -16.37 6.63
CA VAL A 24 -29.12 -16.44 5.23
C VAL A 24 -28.63 -15.08 4.75
N SER A 25 -29.34 -14.00 5.12
CA SER A 25 -28.99 -12.62 4.77
C SER A 25 -27.66 -12.13 5.38
N GLU A 26 -27.17 -12.78 6.43
CA GLU A 26 -25.92 -12.43 7.13
C GLU A 26 -24.74 -13.33 6.72
N ARG A 27 -25.00 -14.36 5.90
CA ARG A 27 -23.94 -15.20 5.37
C ARG A 27 -23.22 -14.46 4.24
N PRO A 28 -21.90 -14.25 4.34
CA PRO A 28 -21.18 -13.43 3.36
C PRO A 28 -21.33 -13.88 1.91
N TYR A 29 -21.38 -15.18 1.66
CA TYR A 29 -21.53 -15.72 0.31
C TYR A 29 -22.90 -15.43 -0.28
N GLU A 30 -23.97 -15.67 0.49
CA GLU A 30 -25.35 -15.41 0.08
C GLU A 30 -25.61 -13.91 -0.07
N LYS A 31 -25.09 -13.10 0.86
CA LYS A 31 -25.15 -11.64 0.77
C LYS A 31 -24.44 -11.12 -0.48
N ALA A 32 -23.26 -11.67 -0.80
CA ALA A 32 -22.55 -11.31 -2.04
C ALA A 32 -23.35 -11.68 -3.30
N LYS A 33 -24.06 -12.81 -3.28
CA LYS A 33 -24.89 -13.28 -4.40
C LYS A 33 -26.12 -12.39 -4.63
N GLU A 34 -26.75 -11.90 -3.56
CA GLU A 34 -27.95 -11.08 -3.64
C GLU A 34 -27.67 -9.60 -3.88
N GLN A 35 -26.65 -9.05 -3.23
CA GLN A 35 -26.36 -7.61 -3.17
C GLN A 35 -25.06 -7.21 -3.87
N GLY A 36 -24.29 -8.18 -4.34
CA GLY A 36 -22.98 -7.96 -4.93
C GLY A 36 -21.85 -7.82 -3.90
N ALA A 37 -20.60 -7.97 -4.36
CA ALA A 37 -19.43 -7.92 -3.50
C ALA A 37 -19.21 -6.55 -2.84
N ALA A 38 -19.69 -5.47 -3.46
CA ALA A 38 -19.57 -4.11 -2.93
C ALA A 38 -20.38 -3.88 -1.64
N ALA A 39 -21.36 -4.71 -1.34
CA ALA A 39 -22.16 -4.64 -0.12
C ALA A 39 -21.49 -5.35 1.08
N LEU A 40 -20.38 -6.04 0.85
CA LEU A 40 -19.65 -6.77 1.90
C LEU A 40 -18.67 -5.87 2.64
N SER A 41 -18.58 -6.04 3.95
CA SER A 41 -17.48 -5.50 4.74
C SER A 41 -16.15 -6.21 4.43
N ASP A 42 -15.03 -5.62 4.82
CA ASP A 42 -13.69 -6.22 4.65
C ASP A 42 -13.61 -7.64 5.23
N ALA A 43 -14.20 -7.84 6.41
CA ALA A 43 -14.21 -9.15 7.05
C ALA A 43 -15.07 -10.16 6.26
N GLU A 44 -16.21 -9.74 5.73
CA GLU A 44 -17.07 -10.59 4.90
C GLU A 44 -16.41 -10.94 3.56
N LEU A 45 -15.76 -9.96 2.90
CA LEU A 45 -14.99 -10.20 1.69
C LEU A 45 -13.90 -11.26 1.92
N LEU A 46 -13.14 -11.08 3.01
CA LEU A 46 -12.07 -12.01 3.36
C LEU A 46 -12.62 -13.40 3.74
N ALA A 47 -13.76 -13.46 4.44
CA ALA A 47 -14.41 -14.71 4.81
C ALA A 47 -14.87 -15.52 3.58
N VAL A 48 -15.38 -14.85 2.55
CA VAL A 48 -15.74 -15.49 1.25
C VAL A 48 -14.50 -16.11 0.61
N LEU A 49 -13.36 -15.42 0.64
CA LEU A 49 -12.09 -15.91 0.05
C LEU A 49 -11.49 -17.07 0.86
N LEU A 50 -11.56 -17.02 2.19
CA LEU A 50 -11.08 -18.08 3.08
C LEU A 50 -11.94 -19.35 3.01
N LYS A 51 -13.22 -19.22 2.62
CA LYS A 51 -14.24 -20.27 2.45
C LYS A 51 -14.61 -21.01 3.76
N THR A 52 -13.62 -21.48 4.49
CA THR A 52 -13.82 -22.35 5.67
C THR A 52 -13.10 -21.74 6.87
N GLY A 53 -13.70 -21.87 8.04
CA GLY A 53 -13.07 -21.61 9.34
C GLY A 53 -12.27 -22.81 9.86
N THR A 54 -12.29 -22.95 11.17
CA THR A 54 -11.79 -24.10 11.95
C THR A 54 -12.96 -24.77 12.67
N HIS A 55 -12.66 -25.76 13.51
CA HIS A 55 -13.66 -26.33 14.40
C HIS A 55 -14.18 -25.34 15.46
N GLU A 56 -13.34 -24.36 15.84
CA GLU A 56 -13.61 -23.39 16.91
C GLU A 56 -14.01 -22.00 16.41
N LYS A 57 -13.77 -21.67 15.14
CA LYS A 57 -14.01 -20.36 14.55
C LYS A 57 -14.59 -20.50 13.15
N ASN A 58 -15.66 -19.78 12.87
CA ASN A 58 -16.17 -19.69 11.50
C ASN A 58 -15.24 -18.84 10.60
N SER A 59 -15.51 -18.81 9.28
CA SER A 59 -14.65 -18.07 8.35
C SER A 59 -14.67 -16.56 8.56
N LEU A 60 -15.75 -16.00 9.11
CA LEU A 60 -15.87 -14.57 9.39
C LEU A 60 -15.01 -14.16 10.62
N GLU A 61 -15.02 -14.99 11.65
CA GLU A 61 -14.17 -14.79 12.83
C GLU A 61 -12.68 -14.93 12.46
N LEU A 62 -12.36 -15.93 11.64
CA LEU A 62 -11.01 -16.10 11.12
C LEU A 62 -10.55 -14.90 10.28
N ALA A 63 -11.43 -14.35 9.45
CA ALA A 63 -11.16 -13.16 8.68
C ALA A 63 -10.88 -11.93 9.58
N ARG A 64 -11.69 -11.73 10.61
CA ARG A 64 -11.48 -10.64 11.60
C ARG A 64 -10.13 -10.75 12.31
N GLU A 65 -9.73 -11.97 12.69
CA GLU A 65 -8.43 -12.21 13.32
C GLU A 65 -7.27 -11.86 12.37
N VAL A 66 -7.35 -12.27 11.10
CA VAL A 66 -6.35 -11.92 10.10
C VAL A 66 -6.26 -10.41 9.88
N LEU A 67 -7.39 -9.69 9.81
CA LEU A 67 -7.44 -8.24 9.63
C LEU A 67 -6.86 -7.45 10.81
N THR A 68 -6.78 -8.05 11.99
CA THR A 68 -6.20 -7.43 13.18
C THR A 68 -4.80 -7.90 13.52
N LEU A 69 -4.25 -8.85 12.73
CA LEU A 69 -3.00 -9.54 13.03
C LEU A 69 -1.77 -8.62 13.01
N HIS A 70 -1.70 -7.69 12.04
CA HIS A 70 -0.55 -6.79 11.95
C HIS A 70 -0.61 -5.75 13.08
N PRO A 71 0.50 -5.51 13.83
CA PRO A 71 0.47 -4.65 15.01
C PRO A 71 0.14 -3.18 14.69
N VAL A 72 0.63 -2.67 13.57
CA VAL A 72 0.48 -1.27 13.14
C VAL A 72 -0.64 -1.12 12.11
N HIS A 73 -0.57 -1.87 11.01
CA HIS A 73 -1.51 -1.75 9.90
C HIS A 73 -2.69 -2.71 10.10
N LYS A 74 -3.86 -2.16 10.46
CA LYS A 74 -5.11 -2.92 10.63
C LYS A 74 -5.90 -2.99 9.32
N GLY A 75 -6.87 -3.90 9.26
CA GLY A 75 -7.73 -4.08 8.10
C GLY A 75 -7.01 -4.70 6.91
N LEU A 76 -7.52 -4.48 5.70
CA LEU A 76 -6.97 -5.03 4.46
C LEU A 76 -5.53 -4.58 4.19
N MET A 77 -5.16 -3.40 4.67
CA MET A 77 -3.80 -2.89 4.56
C MET A 77 -2.77 -3.80 5.23
N GLY A 78 -3.13 -4.41 6.35
CA GLY A 78 -2.25 -5.34 7.04
C GLY A 78 -1.77 -6.50 6.16
N LEU A 79 -2.59 -6.93 5.19
CA LEU A 79 -2.25 -8.03 4.29
C LEU A 79 -1.02 -7.75 3.42
N TYR A 80 -0.72 -6.49 3.13
CA TYR A 80 0.48 -6.11 2.36
C TYR A 80 1.79 -6.34 3.12
N TYR A 81 1.72 -6.35 4.46
CA TYR A 81 2.88 -6.43 5.35
C TYR A 81 3.01 -7.78 6.05
N LEU A 82 1.96 -8.63 5.99
CA LEU A 82 1.98 -9.93 6.65
C LEU A 82 2.79 -10.95 5.84
N THR A 83 3.77 -11.53 6.50
CA THR A 83 4.56 -12.64 5.95
C THR A 83 3.84 -13.98 6.10
N ASP A 84 4.21 -14.97 5.30
CA ASP A 84 3.74 -16.36 5.41
C ASP A 84 3.83 -16.89 6.86
N LYS A 85 4.97 -16.66 7.52
CA LYS A 85 5.19 -17.09 8.92
C LYS A 85 4.23 -16.42 9.91
N GLN A 86 3.88 -15.16 9.69
CA GLN A 86 2.93 -14.45 10.55
C GLN A 86 1.50 -14.93 10.31
N LEU A 87 1.10 -15.10 9.06
CA LEU A 87 -0.21 -15.63 8.71
C LEU A 87 -0.45 -17.02 9.29
N LYS A 88 0.53 -17.91 9.21
CA LYS A 88 0.46 -19.28 9.76
C LYS A 88 0.40 -19.35 11.29
N LYS A 89 0.64 -18.27 12.01
CA LYS A 89 0.41 -18.21 13.47
C LYS A 89 -1.07 -18.20 13.84
N VAL A 90 -1.94 -17.82 12.91
CA VAL A 90 -3.38 -17.82 13.11
C VAL A 90 -3.91 -19.25 12.97
N CYS A 91 -4.54 -19.77 14.02
CA CYS A 91 -5.15 -21.10 13.98
C CYS A 91 -6.22 -21.14 12.87
N GLY A 92 -6.07 -22.08 11.91
CA GLY A 92 -6.93 -22.19 10.75
C GLY A 92 -6.39 -21.56 9.47
N ILE A 93 -5.25 -20.87 9.53
CA ILE A 93 -4.49 -20.43 8.37
C ILE A 93 -3.31 -21.38 8.15
N GLY A 94 -3.54 -22.40 7.33
CA GLY A 94 -2.49 -23.28 6.84
C GLY A 94 -1.77 -22.70 5.63
N GLU A 95 -0.87 -23.47 5.06
CA GLU A 95 -0.05 -23.06 3.90
C GLU A 95 -0.89 -22.55 2.73
N VAL A 96 -1.95 -23.28 2.36
CA VAL A 96 -2.82 -22.90 1.23
C VAL A 96 -3.47 -21.56 1.45
N LYS A 97 -4.08 -21.33 2.63
CA LYS A 97 -4.75 -20.05 2.92
C LYS A 97 -3.76 -18.88 3.02
N ALA A 98 -2.57 -19.12 3.59
CA ALA A 98 -1.52 -18.11 3.65
C ALA A 98 -1.09 -17.66 2.25
N ILE A 99 -0.83 -18.62 1.34
CA ILE A 99 -0.51 -18.33 -0.06
C ILE A 99 -1.67 -17.60 -0.76
N GLN A 100 -2.92 -18.02 -0.55
CA GLN A 100 -4.09 -17.34 -1.14
C GLN A 100 -4.16 -15.87 -0.73
N LEU A 101 -3.94 -15.57 0.56
CA LEU A 101 -3.94 -14.19 1.06
C LEU A 101 -2.81 -13.34 0.46
N GLN A 102 -1.61 -13.91 0.34
CA GLN A 102 -0.49 -13.24 -0.31
C GLN A 102 -0.73 -13.01 -1.80
N CYS A 103 -1.27 -14.00 -2.51
CA CYS A 103 -1.65 -13.86 -3.92
C CYS A 103 -2.72 -12.77 -4.10
N MET A 104 -3.70 -12.69 -3.22
CA MET A 104 -4.72 -11.64 -3.26
C MET A 104 -4.11 -10.25 -3.07
N ALA A 105 -3.22 -10.09 -2.09
CA ALA A 105 -2.51 -8.82 -1.87
C ALA A 105 -1.67 -8.44 -3.10
N GLU A 106 -0.95 -9.39 -3.71
CA GLU A 106 -0.17 -9.16 -4.93
C GLU A 106 -1.04 -8.84 -6.15
N LEU A 107 -2.18 -9.53 -6.31
CA LEU A 107 -3.15 -9.22 -7.38
C LEU A 107 -3.69 -7.79 -7.24
N SER A 108 -4.02 -7.37 -6.03
CA SER A 108 -4.45 -6.00 -5.77
C SER A 108 -3.39 -4.97 -6.18
N LYS A 109 -2.11 -5.22 -5.84
CA LYS A 109 -0.98 -4.38 -6.28
C LYS A 109 -0.86 -4.34 -7.81
N ARG A 110 -0.98 -5.48 -8.48
CA ARG A 110 -0.89 -5.55 -9.95
C ARG A 110 -2.06 -4.87 -10.64
N LEU A 111 -3.28 -5.01 -10.11
CA LEU A 111 -4.46 -4.33 -10.65
C LEU A 111 -4.33 -2.81 -10.52
N ALA A 112 -3.82 -2.32 -9.40
CA ALA A 112 -3.53 -0.90 -9.22
C ALA A 112 -2.47 -0.38 -10.22
N ARG A 113 -1.53 -1.25 -10.63
CA ARG A 113 -0.49 -0.93 -11.64
C ARG A 113 -0.98 -1.03 -13.09
N GLN A 114 -2.07 -1.77 -13.37
CA GLN A 114 -2.59 -1.99 -14.75
C GLN A 114 -3.35 -0.78 -15.32
N ARG A 115 -3.01 0.43 -14.93
CA ARG A 115 -3.39 1.63 -15.68
C ARG A 115 -2.65 1.57 -17.01
N LYS A 116 -3.38 1.63 -18.13
CA LYS A 116 -2.85 1.44 -19.48
C LYS A 116 -1.65 2.35 -19.73
N PRO A 117 -0.44 1.82 -19.95
CA PRO A 117 0.69 2.67 -20.34
C PRO A 117 0.47 3.20 -21.76
N GLY A 118 0.71 4.49 -21.97
CA GLY A 118 0.91 5.06 -23.31
C GLY A 118 0.00 6.19 -23.76
N ARG A 119 -1.05 6.56 -23.00
CA ARG A 119 -1.86 7.77 -23.27
C ARG A 119 -1.97 8.73 -22.10
N GLU A 120 -1.50 8.32 -20.92
CA GLU A 120 -1.62 9.10 -19.71
C GLU A 120 -0.55 10.20 -19.70
N ARG A 121 -0.99 11.41 -19.35
CA ARG A 121 -0.10 12.56 -19.17
C ARG A 121 0.23 12.71 -17.70
N PHE A 122 1.52 12.79 -17.42
CA PHE A 122 2.06 12.99 -16.07
C PHE A 122 2.33 14.49 -15.83
N ASP A 123 1.31 15.30 -16.10
CA ASP A 123 1.36 16.77 -16.02
C ASP A 123 0.65 17.36 -14.79
N SER A 124 -0.03 16.51 -14.01
CA SER A 124 -0.71 16.89 -12.77
C SER A 124 -0.05 16.18 -11.58
N PRO A 125 0.33 16.90 -10.52
CA PRO A 125 0.86 16.33 -9.29
C PRO A 125 -0.10 15.30 -8.67
N GLU A 126 -1.39 15.61 -8.65
CA GLU A 126 -2.42 14.70 -8.14
C GLU A 126 -2.49 13.39 -8.93
N PHE A 127 -2.42 13.46 -10.27
CA PHE A 127 -2.42 12.27 -11.11
C PHE A 127 -1.19 11.40 -10.83
N ILE A 128 0.00 12.02 -10.75
CA ILE A 128 1.26 11.32 -10.48
C ILE A 128 1.22 10.68 -9.08
N ALA A 129 0.79 11.42 -8.07
CA ALA A 129 0.67 10.92 -6.72
C ALA A 129 -0.28 9.71 -6.65
N ASN A 130 -1.49 9.82 -7.21
CA ASN A 130 -2.46 8.73 -7.23
C ASN A 130 -1.97 7.51 -8.01
N TYR A 131 -1.20 7.72 -9.08
CA TYR A 131 -0.64 6.63 -9.89
C TYR A 131 0.34 5.75 -9.10
N PHE A 132 1.18 6.37 -8.26
CA PHE A 132 2.22 5.68 -7.49
C PHE A 132 1.84 5.42 -6.03
N MET A 133 0.75 5.98 -5.53
CA MET A 133 0.35 5.92 -4.12
C MET A 133 0.32 4.48 -3.60
N GLU A 134 -0.45 3.60 -4.22
CA GLU A 134 -0.62 2.22 -3.73
C GLU A 134 0.65 1.38 -3.79
N GLU A 135 1.56 1.74 -4.68
CA GLU A 135 2.84 1.03 -4.77
C GLU A 135 3.87 1.53 -3.76
N MET A 136 3.92 2.86 -3.54
CA MET A 136 5.00 3.47 -2.78
C MET A 136 4.66 3.68 -1.31
N ARG A 137 3.40 3.96 -0.92
CA ARG A 137 3.02 4.15 0.47
C ARG A 137 3.20 2.91 1.35
N THR A 138 3.21 1.72 0.75
CA THR A 138 3.37 0.44 1.45
C THR A 138 4.83 0.01 1.63
N LEU A 139 5.79 0.84 1.20
CA LEU A 139 7.20 0.51 1.31
C LEU A 139 7.70 0.82 2.73
N GLU A 140 8.38 -0.14 3.33
CA GLU A 140 8.99 -0.01 4.66
C GLU A 140 10.26 0.87 4.66
N THR A 141 10.82 1.09 3.48
CA THR A 141 12.02 1.90 3.27
C THR A 141 11.75 3.04 2.31
N GLU A 142 12.44 4.14 2.52
CA GLU A 142 12.41 5.26 1.60
C GLU A 142 12.96 4.85 0.23
N GLN A 143 12.22 5.13 -0.82
CA GLN A 143 12.61 4.90 -2.20
C GLN A 143 12.36 6.14 -3.04
N THR A 144 13.37 6.50 -3.83
CA THR A 144 13.24 7.57 -4.81
C THR A 144 13.15 6.98 -6.21
N ARG A 145 12.20 7.50 -6.99
CA ARG A 145 12.03 7.18 -8.41
C ARG A 145 12.12 8.42 -9.24
N VAL A 146 12.56 8.22 -10.48
CA VAL A 146 12.60 9.25 -11.51
C VAL A 146 11.68 8.83 -12.65
N LEU A 147 10.76 9.72 -13.00
CA LEU A 147 9.88 9.58 -14.16
C LEU A 147 10.46 10.42 -15.28
N TYR A 148 10.92 9.78 -16.33
CA TYR A 148 11.42 10.43 -17.55
C TYR A 148 10.27 10.62 -18.52
N LEU A 149 10.05 11.86 -18.98
CA LEU A 149 8.89 12.24 -19.75
C LEU A 149 9.28 12.88 -21.08
N ASP A 150 8.42 12.68 -22.09
CA ASP A 150 8.53 13.39 -23.36
C ASP A 150 7.99 14.83 -23.27
N ASN A 151 8.08 15.58 -24.36
CA ASN A 151 7.59 16.96 -24.47
C ASN A 151 6.06 17.10 -24.33
N ARG A 152 5.33 15.99 -24.25
CA ARG A 152 3.88 15.95 -24.00
C ARG A 152 3.55 15.43 -22.61
N CYS A 153 4.54 15.36 -21.72
CA CYS A 153 4.43 14.81 -20.38
C CYS A 153 3.98 13.34 -20.36
N ARG A 154 4.30 12.55 -21.38
CA ARG A 154 4.02 11.11 -21.40
C ARG A 154 5.23 10.35 -20.84
N LEU A 155 4.95 9.31 -20.06
CA LEU A 155 6.00 8.51 -19.44
C LEU A 155 6.78 7.71 -20.51
N ILE A 156 8.08 7.99 -20.60
CA ILE A 156 9.04 7.22 -21.41
C ILE A 156 9.56 6.05 -20.56
N HIS A 157 10.03 6.36 -19.34
CA HIS A 157 10.60 5.38 -18.43
C HIS A 157 10.43 5.81 -16.97
N CYS A 158 10.26 4.84 -16.06
CA CYS A 158 10.28 5.07 -14.62
C CYS A 158 11.37 4.20 -14.01
N GLU A 159 12.30 4.82 -13.32
CA GLU A 159 13.43 4.12 -12.71
C GLU A 159 13.50 4.37 -11.20
N ARG A 160 13.77 3.31 -10.46
CA ARG A 160 14.12 3.40 -9.04
C ARG A 160 15.60 3.72 -8.93
N ILE A 161 15.93 4.88 -8.39
CA ILE A 161 17.32 5.33 -8.25
C ILE A 161 17.89 4.93 -6.89
N PHE A 162 17.07 4.94 -5.84
CA PHE A 162 17.51 4.70 -4.47
C PHE A 162 16.50 3.88 -3.66
N SER A 163 17.02 3.05 -2.73
CA SER A 163 16.26 2.32 -1.71
C SER A 163 17.19 2.09 -0.50
N GLY A 164 16.84 2.65 0.68
CA GLY A 164 17.59 2.40 1.91
C GLY A 164 17.34 3.44 3.01
N SER A 165 17.74 3.09 4.25
CA SER A 165 17.48 3.85 5.48
C SER A 165 18.61 4.79 5.91
N VAL A 166 19.64 5.03 5.09
CA VAL A 166 20.77 5.89 5.47
C VAL A 166 20.57 7.27 4.87
N ALA A 167 20.30 8.22 5.74
CA ALA A 167 20.27 9.64 5.44
C ALA A 167 21.56 10.05 4.73
N ALA A 168 21.49 10.33 3.44
CA ALA A 168 22.57 10.83 2.59
C ALA A 168 23.10 9.90 1.49
N CYS A 169 22.31 8.98 0.96
CA CYS A 169 22.62 8.56 -0.39
C CYS A 169 22.17 9.67 -1.34
N VAL A 170 23.12 10.52 -1.68
CA VAL A 170 22.89 11.73 -2.47
C VAL A 170 22.30 11.33 -3.80
N LEU A 171 21.04 11.68 -4.04
CA LEU A 171 20.45 11.69 -5.38
C LEU A 171 21.36 12.52 -6.28
N HIS A 172 22.25 11.84 -7.03
CA HIS A 172 23.31 12.50 -7.76
C HIS A 172 22.79 12.97 -9.12
N PRO A 173 22.76 14.28 -9.41
CA PRO A 173 22.25 14.78 -10.69
C PRO A 173 22.85 14.08 -11.90
N ARG A 174 24.14 13.73 -11.85
CA ARG A 174 24.83 13.03 -12.91
C ARG A 174 24.14 11.74 -13.33
N GLU A 175 23.69 10.90 -12.39
CA GLU A 175 23.09 9.60 -12.71
C GLU A 175 21.69 9.78 -13.30
N VAL A 176 20.90 10.69 -12.75
CA VAL A 176 19.56 11.01 -13.25
C VAL A 176 19.64 11.61 -14.66
N LEU A 177 20.49 12.62 -14.85
CA LEU A 177 20.57 13.34 -16.11
C LEU A 177 21.24 12.52 -17.23
N LYS A 178 22.21 11.66 -16.89
CA LYS A 178 22.76 10.68 -17.82
C LYS A 178 21.66 9.78 -18.40
N LYS A 179 20.76 9.31 -17.55
CA LYS A 179 19.60 8.47 -17.96
C LYS A 179 18.57 9.28 -18.75
N ALA A 180 18.30 10.51 -18.34
CA ALA A 180 17.43 11.41 -19.09
C ALA A 180 17.90 11.59 -20.53
N LEU A 181 19.21 11.78 -20.74
CA LEU A 181 19.81 11.85 -22.09
C LEU A 181 19.72 10.52 -22.84
N GLN A 182 19.93 9.38 -22.17
CA GLN A 182 19.82 8.06 -22.80
C GLN A 182 18.40 7.74 -23.29
N TYR A 183 17.38 8.22 -22.57
CA TYR A 183 15.97 8.04 -22.92
C TYR A 183 15.42 9.14 -23.83
N ASP A 184 16.21 10.12 -24.22
CA ASP A 184 15.78 11.31 -24.95
C ASP A 184 14.60 12.01 -24.28
N ALA A 185 14.67 12.10 -22.94
CA ALA A 185 13.65 12.72 -22.13
C ALA A 185 13.74 14.24 -22.22
N SER A 186 12.60 14.90 -22.41
CA SER A 186 12.52 16.37 -22.43
C SER A 186 12.43 16.97 -21.03
N CYS A 187 11.88 16.20 -20.09
CA CYS A 187 11.73 16.61 -18.70
C CYS A 187 11.62 15.39 -17.79
N PHE A 188 11.67 15.60 -16.48
CA PHE A 188 11.52 14.52 -15.52
C PHE A 188 10.80 14.99 -14.25
N VAL A 189 10.28 14.03 -13.49
CA VAL A 189 9.68 14.21 -12.18
C VAL A 189 10.39 13.31 -11.19
N LEU A 190 10.66 13.83 -10.00
CA LEU A 190 11.10 13.05 -8.86
C LEU A 190 9.89 12.66 -8.01
N ILE A 191 9.93 11.45 -7.48
CA ILE A 191 8.92 11.00 -6.53
C ILE A 191 9.58 10.11 -5.48
N HIS A 192 9.31 10.35 -4.19
CA HIS A 192 9.76 9.47 -3.13
C HIS A 192 8.69 9.30 -2.05
N ASN A 193 8.77 8.23 -1.29
CA ASN A 193 7.88 7.95 -0.18
C ASN A 193 8.54 8.19 1.16
N HIS A 194 7.76 8.66 2.12
CA HIS A 194 8.13 8.65 3.53
C HIS A 194 7.43 7.48 4.24
N PRO A 195 8.17 6.48 4.74
CA PRO A 195 7.58 5.35 5.48
C PRO A 195 6.85 5.75 6.76
N SER A 196 7.12 6.95 7.28
CA SER A 196 6.39 7.53 8.42
C SER A 196 4.93 7.83 8.10
N GLY A 197 4.57 7.94 6.82
CA GLY A 197 3.24 8.36 6.35
C GLY A 197 3.05 9.88 6.28
N ASP A 198 3.98 10.70 6.79
CA ASP A 198 3.95 12.16 6.72
C ASP A 198 4.74 12.65 5.49
N PRO A 199 4.10 13.27 4.48
CA PRO A 199 4.78 13.75 3.28
C PRO A 199 5.49 15.09 3.45
N THR A 200 5.68 15.58 4.67
CA THR A 200 6.36 16.86 4.91
C THR A 200 7.82 16.77 4.45
N PRO A 201 8.28 17.69 3.54
CA PRO A 201 9.61 17.66 3.02
C PRO A 201 10.65 17.95 4.10
N SER A 202 11.75 17.18 4.10
CA SER A 202 12.91 17.49 4.90
C SER A 202 13.81 18.54 4.21
N GLN A 203 14.74 19.14 4.95
CA GLN A 203 15.72 20.06 4.37
C GLN A 203 16.58 19.37 3.29
N SER A 204 16.91 18.09 3.48
CA SER A 204 17.66 17.30 2.49
C SER A 204 16.89 17.12 1.18
N ASP A 205 15.56 16.98 1.23
CA ASP A 205 14.72 16.87 0.04
C ASP A 205 14.70 18.18 -0.75
N LEU A 206 14.58 19.30 -0.04
CA LEU A 206 14.63 20.62 -0.65
C LEU A 206 16.00 20.87 -1.32
N ASP A 207 17.10 20.57 -0.63
CA ASP A 207 18.44 20.73 -1.16
C ASP A 207 18.71 19.82 -2.36
N ALA A 208 18.26 18.57 -2.31
CA ALA A 208 18.37 17.64 -3.43
C ALA A 208 17.56 18.12 -4.64
N THR A 209 16.35 18.62 -4.41
CA THR A 209 15.49 19.18 -5.44
C THR A 209 16.14 20.38 -6.13
N MET A 210 16.68 21.30 -5.36
CA MET A 210 17.33 22.49 -5.92
C MET A 210 18.59 22.16 -6.71
N ARG A 211 19.39 21.19 -6.24
CA ARG A 211 20.56 20.70 -7.00
C ARG A 211 20.13 20.07 -8.32
N MET A 212 19.07 19.26 -8.30
CA MET A 212 18.54 18.57 -9.47
C MET A 212 17.97 19.54 -10.49
N LYS A 213 17.17 20.52 -10.04
CA LYS A 213 16.62 21.59 -10.88
C LYS A 213 17.71 22.34 -11.61
N LYS A 214 18.69 22.88 -10.88
CA LYS A 214 19.79 23.63 -11.47
C LYS A 214 20.59 22.81 -12.50
N ALA A 215 20.88 21.55 -12.18
CA ALA A 215 21.64 20.68 -13.08
C ALA A 215 20.83 20.34 -14.36
N GLY A 216 19.52 20.13 -14.24
CA GLY A 216 18.64 19.87 -15.39
C GLY A 216 18.50 21.08 -16.30
N GLU A 217 18.33 22.27 -15.73
CA GLU A 217 18.26 23.55 -16.46
C GLU A 217 19.51 23.79 -17.31
N MET A 218 20.69 23.45 -16.79
CA MET A 218 21.97 23.64 -17.51
C MET A 218 22.07 22.82 -18.82
N ILE A 219 21.35 21.72 -18.91
CA ILE A 219 21.36 20.84 -20.11
C ILE A 219 20.02 20.82 -20.86
N GLY A 220 19.08 21.69 -20.48
CA GLY A 220 17.80 21.82 -21.13
C GLY A 220 16.78 20.70 -20.82
N ILE A 221 17.00 19.93 -19.74
CA ILE A 221 16.07 18.87 -19.28
C ILE A 221 15.46 19.32 -17.94
N SER A 222 14.22 19.81 -17.96
CA SER A 222 13.60 20.44 -16.80
C SER A 222 13.11 19.43 -15.76
N LEU A 223 13.38 19.70 -14.47
CA LEU A 223 12.64 19.09 -13.38
C LEU A 223 11.25 19.73 -13.30
N LEU A 224 10.19 18.95 -13.61
CA LEU A 224 8.82 19.45 -13.58
C LEU A 224 8.25 19.53 -12.20
N ASP A 225 8.54 18.54 -11.35
CA ASP A 225 8.07 18.50 -9.96
C ASP A 225 8.92 17.50 -9.14
N HIS A 226 8.80 17.61 -7.82
CA HIS A 226 9.25 16.61 -6.87
C HIS A 226 8.11 16.32 -5.89
N LEU A 227 7.57 15.10 -5.96
CA LEU A 227 6.47 14.65 -5.13
C LEU A 227 6.97 13.79 -3.97
N ILE A 228 6.46 14.07 -2.79
CA ILE A 228 6.69 13.28 -1.59
C ILE A 228 5.39 12.60 -1.21
N LEU A 229 5.41 11.27 -1.12
CA LEU A 229 4.23 10.47 -0.79
C LEU A 229 4.26 10.04 0.67
N GLY A 230 3.16 10.30 1.37
CA GLY A 230 2.86 9.74 2.68
C GLY A 230 1.76 8.68 2.60
N ASP A 231 1.00 8.54 3.68
CA ASP A 231 -0.15 7.62 3.71
C ASP A 231 -1.41 8.33 3.21
N TYR A 232 -1.81 8.03 1.95
CA TYR A 232 -2.89 8.68 1.20
C TYR A 232 -2.78 10.22 1.09
N GLN A 233 -1.60 10.75 1.31
CA GLN A 233 -1.30 12.17 1.20
C GLN A 233 -0.04 12.37 0.37
N TYR A 234 0.08 13.53 -0.25
CA TYR A 234 1.29 13.90 -0.98
C TYR A 234 1.59 15.38 -0.82
N VAL A 235 2.83 15.72 -1.10
CA VAL A 235 3.29 17.09 -1.22
C VAL A 235 3.98 17.24 -2.58
N SER A 236 3.57 18.26 -3.34
CA SER A 236 4.27 18.74 -4.53
C SER A 236 5.15 19.93 -4.15
N LEU A 237 6.44 19.84 -4.42
CA LEU A 237 7.35 20.95 -4.16
C LEU A 237 7.17 22.09 -5.16
N LYS A 238 6.63 21.80 -6.35
CA LYS A 238 6.21 22.81 -7.32
C LYS A 238 5.03 23.62 -6.81
N GLU A 239 3.97 22.97 -6.32
CA GLU A 239 2.79 23.64 -5.77
C GLU A 239 3.14 24.49 -4.53
N ARG A 240 4.18 24.09 -3.79
CA ARG A 240 4.71 24.87 -2.65
C ARG A 240 5.70 25.98 -3.05
N GLY A 241 5.97 26.16 -4.35
CA GLY A 241 6.83 27.23 -4.86
C GLY A 241 8.34 27.00 -4.68
N HIS A 242 8.78 25.74 -4.47
CA HIS A 242 10.21 25.40 -4.37
C HIS A 242 10.84 25.08 -5.72
N ILE A 243 10.02 24.85 -6.77
CA ILE A 243 10.49 24.57 -8.15
C ILE A 243 10.00 25.63 -9.11
#